data_772c72e917696632d9cb235c744b09c1
#
_entry.id   772c72e917696632d9cb235c744b09c1
#
_cell.length_a   1.000
_cell.length_b   1.000
_cell.length_c   1.000
_cell.angle_alpha   90.00
_cell.angle_beta   90.00
_cell.angle_gamma   90.00
#
_symmetry.space_group_name_H-M   'P 1'
#
loop_
_entity.id
_entity.type
_entity.pdbx_description
1 polymer ?
#
loop_
_entity_poly.entity_id
_entity_poly.type
_entity_poly.pdbx_seq_one_letter_code
_entity_poly.pdbx_strand_id
1 'polypeptide(L)'
;AKTALAKVGDVDVTEIEELWHGVEPPYDDLFAWLEGCANKPVSAAKAPFRPVMLANPIEDGDLQKLDPADYAAEWKWDGIRIQAVSEAGVRRLYTRTGDDISHTFPDVVAAMEFDGAIDGELLVRDGDGGVAPFSDLQQRLNRKTVSKKQMETYPAFIRAYDLLVDGAEDVRRKPLSERRKRLERFVAEAGERIDISELVAVTDFDQLEALRADPPHAHAEGLMLKRWDSAYTPGRPKGPWFKWKRDPFLVDAVMMYAQRGHGKRSSFYSDYTFGVWREGEAGAELVPVGKAYFGFTDAELKRLDKFVRDHTVDRFGPVRAVKAQRDFGLVLEIAFEGLQRSPRHKSGLAMRFPRVHRIRWDKPAGEADRIEALETLLAERFDARATR
;
A
#
# COMPACT_ATOMS: atom_id res chain seq x y z
N ALA A 1 -7.49 -6.27 20.89
CA ALA A 1 -8.79 -6.59 21.48
C ALA A 1 -9.50 -7.71 20.69
N LYS A 2 -9.86 -7.52 19.40
CA LYS A 2 -10.66 -8.47 18.57
C LYS A 2 -10.12 -9.92 18.60
N THR A 3 -8.82 -10.09 18.34
CA THR A 3 -8.17 -11.42 18.38
C THR A 3 -8.20 -12.07 19.76
N ALA A 4 -8.16 -11.28 20.83
CA ALA A 4 -8.28 -11.81 22.20
C ALA A 4 -9.71 -12.28 22.49
N LEU A 5 -10.71 -11.50 22.09
CA LEU A 5 -12.12 -11.86 22.22
C LEU A 5 -12.44 -13.14 21.41
N ALA A 6 -11.96 -13.25 20.19
CA ALA A 6 -12.13 -14.45 19.38
C ALA A 6 -11.58 -15.71 20.05
N LYS A 7 -10.42 -15.59 20.74
CA LYS A 7 -9.85 -16.72 21.51
C LYS A 7 -10.64 -17.07 22.78
N VAL A 8 -11.26 -16.10 23.42
CA VAL A 8 -12.11 -16.35 24.61
C VAL A 8 -13.35 -17.14 24.24
N GLY A 9 -13.98 -16.79 23.12
CA GLY A 9 -15.22 -17.43 22.68
C GLY A 9 -15.01 -18.63 21.75
N ASP A 10 -13.75 -19.01 21.43
CA ASP A 10 -13.43 -20.01 20.40
C ASP A 10 -14.19 -19.80 19.09
N VAL A 11 -14.27 -18.52 18.67
CA VAL A 11 -14.93 -18.09 17.42
C VAL A 11 -13.90 -17.51 16.43
N ASP A 12 -14.26 -17.43 15.15
CA ASP A 12 -13.40 -16.81 14.17
C ASP A 12 -13.31 -15.31 14.44
N VAL A 13 -12.10 -14.73 14.30
CA VAL A 13 -11.86 -13.29 14.47
C VAL A 13 -12.72 -12.45 13.51
N THR A 14 -13.02 -12.98 12.34
CA THR A 14 -13.88 -12.36 11.34
C THR A 14 -15.29 -12.11 11.86
N GLU A 15 -15.83 -13.03 12.67
CA GLU A 15 -17.15 -12.87 13.29
C GLU A 15 -17.18 -11.71 14.28
N ILE A 16 -16.11 -11.54 15.04
CA ILE A 16 -15.94 -10.38 15.93
C ILE A 16 -15.83 -9.09 15.11
N GLU A 17 -15.09 -9.14 14.00
CA GLU A 17 -14.89 -7.96 13.14
C GLU A 17 -16.19 -7.50 12.48
N GLU A 18 -17.06 -8.41 12.06
CA GLU A 18 -18.37 -8.09 11.51
C GLU A 18 -19.30 -7.42 12.53
N LEU A 19 -19.24 -7.84 13.81
CA LEU A 19 -20.05 -7.26 14.87
C LEU A 19 -19.51 -5.91 15.38
N TRP A 20 -18.20 -5.68 15.27
CA TRP A 20 -17.46 -4.64 15.99
C TRP A 20 -18.04 -3.23 15.85
N HIS A 21 -18.54 -2.90 14.69
CA HIS A 21 -19.11 -1.57 14.41
C HIS A 21 -20.54 -1.37 14.92
N GLY A 22 -21.17 -2.43 15.42
CA GLY A 22 -22.54 -2.41 15.92
C GLY A 22 -22.70 -2.83 17.38
N VAL A 23 -21.59 -3.07 18.10
CA VAL A 23 -21.62 -3.37 19.52
C VAL A 23 -21.27 -2.13 20.34
N GLU A 24 -22.07 -1.87 21.35
CA GLU A 24 -21.93 -0.74 22.28
C GLU A 24 -21.91 -1.22 23.72
N PRO A 25 -21.29 -0.47 24.65
CA PRO A 25 -21.37 -0.81 26.07
C PRO A 25 -22.84 -0.89 26.54
N PRO A 26 -23.15 -1.84 27.45
CA PRO A 26 -22.23 -2.64 28.31
C PRO A 26 -21.66 -3.93 27.71
N TYR A 27 -21.83 -4.27 26.45
CA TYR A 27 -21.31 -5.47 25.75
C TYR A 27 -21.83 -6.82 26.26
N ASP A 28 -22.90 -6.86 27.02
CA ASP A 28 -23.43 -8.07 27.67
C ASP A 28 -23.80 -9.14 26.65
N ASP A 29 -24.45 -8.77 25.55
CA ASP A 29 -24.84 -9.71 24.48
C ASP A 29 -23.60 -10.30 23.77
N LEU A 30 -22.54 -9.49 23.58
CA LEU A 30 -21.29 -9.96 22.99
C LEU A 30 -20.63 -10.99 23.90
N PHE A 31 -20.52 -10.73 25.19
CA PHE A 31 -19.91 -11.66 26.13
C PHE A 31 -20.76 -12.91 26.34
N ALA A 32 -22.09 -12.78 26.45
CA ALA A 32 -22.98 -13.94 26.56
C ALA A 32 -22.85 -14.89 25.35
N TRP A 33 -22.69 -14.34 24.15
CA TRP A 33 -22.41 -15.15 22.95
C TRP A 33 -21.02 -15.82 23.02
N LEU A 34 -19.98 -15.09 23.38
CA LEU A 34 -18.61 -15.62 23.50
C LEU A 34 -18.50 -16.72 24.58
N GLU A 35 -19.32 -16.66 25.61
CA GLU A 35 -19.43 -17.68 26.68
C GLU A 35 -20.33 -18.87 26.29
N GLY A 36 -20.94 -18.82 25.08
CA GLY A 36 -21.85 -19.85 24.61
C GLY A 36 -23.24 -19.85 25.29
N CYS A 37 -23.56 -18.77 26.02
CA CYS A 37 -24.82 -18.58 26.73
C CYS A 37 -25.94 -17.95 25.87
N ALA A 38 -25.61 -17.37 24.71
CA ALA A 38 -26.55 -16.73 23.80
C ALA A 38 -26.15 -16.94 22.32
N ASN A 39 -27.10 -16.67 21.42
CA ASN A 39 -26.82 -16.64 19.99
C ASN A 39 -25.94 -15.43 19.62
N LYS A 40 -25.25 -15.52 18.46
CA LYS A 40 -24.49 -14.40 17.90
C LYS A 40 -25.36 -13.14 17.80
N PRO A 41 -24.95 -12.01 18.41
CA PRO A 41 -25.71 -10.77 18.31
C PRO A 41 -25.83 -10.31 16.85
N VAL A 42 -26.92 -9.63 16.54
CA VAL A 42 -27.08 -8.96 15.26
C VAL A 42 -26.44 -7.58 15.37
N SER A 43 -25.55 -7.24 14.44
CA SER A 43 -24.95 -5.90 14.40
C SER A 43 -26.03 -4.83 14.23
N ALA A 44 -26.08 -3.86 15.13
CA ALA A 44 -26.97 -2.69 15.03
C ALA A 44 -26.38 -1.59 14.12
N ALA A 45 -25.20 -1.77 13.56
CA ALA A 45 -24.57 -0.80 12.69
C ALA A 45 -25.38 -0.63 11.39
N LYS A 46 -25.71 0.63 11.07
CA LYS A 46 -26.48 1.00 9.85
C LYS A 46 -25.54 1.08 8.66
N ALA A 47 -24.41 0.89 8.55
CA ALA A 47 -23.48 0.83 7.42
C ALA A 47 -22.19 0.13 7.90
N PRO A 48 -22.26 -1.18 8.19
CA PRO A 48 -21.14 -1.90 8.83
C PRO A 48 -19.99 -2.11 7.87
N PHE A 49 -18.76 -2.01 8.40
CA PHE A 49 -17.57 -2.51 7.72
C PHE A 49 -17.63 -4.03 7.64
N ARG A 50 -17.21 -4.56 6.51
CA ARG A 50 -17.08 -6.01 6.27
C ARG A 50 -15.60 -6.37 6.17
N PRO A 51 -15.14 -7.41 6.89
CA PRO A 51 -13.74 -7.85 6.82
C PRO A 51 -13.31 -8.11 5.38
N VAL A 52 -12.11 -7.60 5.03
CA VAL A 52 -11.64 -7.60 3.65
C VAL A 52 -10.88 -8.86 3.25
N MET A 53 -11.05 -9.28 2.01
CA MET A 53 -10.22 -10.30 1.38
C MET A 53 -8.88 -9.70 0.96
N LEU A 54 -7.78 -10.41 1.20
CA LEU A 54 -6.41 -9.96 0.92
C LEU A 54 -5.74 -10.85 -0.12
N ALA A 55 -4.98 -10.24 -1.02
CA ALA A 55 -4.22 -10.95 -2.04
C ALA A 55 -2.87 -11.47 -1.50
N ASN A 56 -2.45 -12.65 -1.98
CA ASN A 56 -1.09 -13.17 -1.81
C ASN A 56 -0.13 -12.50 -2.81
N PRO A 57 1.17 -12.33 -2.52
CA PRO A 57 2.13 -12.02 -3.57
C PRO A 57 2.23 -13.19 -4.56
N ILE A 58 2.53 -12.91 -5.81
CA ILE A 58 3.05 -13.91 -6.75
C ILE A 58 4.50 -14.20 -6.34
N GLU A 59 4.82 -15.48 -6.20
CA GLU A 59 6.17 -15.97 -5.90
C GLU A 59 6.74 -16.71 -7.13
N ASP A 60 8.04 -16.93 -7.13
CA ASP A 60 8.72 -17.64 -8.23
C ASP A 60 8.09 -19.03 -8.45
N GLY A 61 7.73 -19.31 -9.71
CA GLY A 61 7.10 -20.56 -10.11
C GLY A 61 5.59 -20.66 -9.84
N ASP A 62 4.95 -19.65 -9.30
CA ASP A 62 3.49 -19.65 -9.13
C ASP A 62 2.78 -19.57 -10.48
N LEU A 63 3.19 -18.67 -11.37
CA LEU A 63 2.55 -18.48 -12.67
C LEU A 63 2.52 -19.76 -13.53
N GLN A 64 3.51 -20.62 -13.38
CA GLN A 64 3.58 -21.91 -14.09
C GLN A 64 2.48 -22.91 -13.66
N LYS A 65 1.84 -22.66 -12.51
CA LYS A 65 0.78 -23.51 -11.94
C LYS A 65 -0.62 -22.94 -12.17
N LEU A 66 -0.71 -21.72 -12.70
CA LEU A 66 -1.97 -21.01 -12.92
C LEU A 66 -2.35 -21.08 -14.41
N ASP A 67 -3.65 -21.14 -14.68
CA ASP A 67 -4.19 -20.95 -16.02
C ASP A 67 -4.64 -19.48 -16.17
N PRO A 68 -4.11 -18.71 -17.13
CA PRO A 68 -4.53 -17.33 -17.36
C PRO A 68 -6.05 -17.17 -17.54
N ALA A 69 -6.71 -18.14 -18.15
CA ALA A 69 -8.16 -18.13 -18.39
C ALA A 69 -8.99 -18.15 -17.11
N ASP A 70 -8.44 -18.68 -16.02
CA ASP A 70 -9.12 -18.74 -14.72
C ASP A 70 -9.13 -17.40 -13.97
N TYR A 71 -8.38 -16.41 -14.44
CA TYR A 71 -8.16 -15.16 -13.70
C TYR A 71 -8.59 -13.92 -14.46
N ALA A 72 -9.23 -13.00 -13.75
CA ALA A 72 -9.33 -11.60 -14.14
C ALA A 72 -8.03 -10.90 -13.80
N ALA A 73 -7.51 -10.07 -14.70
CA ALA A 73 -6.41 -9.15 -14.40
C ALA A 73 -6.93 -7.72 -14.33
N GLU A 74 -6.47 -6.98 -13.34
CA GLU A 74 -6.78 -5.56 -13.13
C GLU A 74 -5.51 -4.81 -12.75
N TRP A 75 -5.46 -3.50 -13.00
CA TRP A 75 -4.36 -2.68 -12.54
C TRP A 75 -4.34 -2.59 -11.02
N LYS A 76 -3.16 -2.75 -10.44
CA LYS A 76 -2.92 -2.47 -9.03
C LYS A 76 -2.58 -1.00 -8.86
N TRP A 77 -3.58 -0.22 -8.53
CA TRP A 77 -3.44 1.22 -8.33
C TRP A 77 -2.69 1.56 -7.03
N ASP A 78 -1.96 2.68 -7.03
CA ASP A 78 -1.29 3.24 -5.86
C ASP A 78 -2.20 4.27 -5.18
N GLY A 79 -3.09 3.79 -4.33
CA GLY A 79 -4.06 4.59 -3.60
C GLY A 79 -4.25 4.10 -2.17
N ILE A 80 -5.46 4.27 -1.67
CA ILE A 80 -5.89 3.71 -0.39
C ILE A 80 -7.05 2.79 -0.63
N ARG A 81 -6.87 1.52 -0.32
CA ARG A 81 -8.00 0.59 -0.32
C ARG A 81 -9.04 1.03 0.68
N ILE A 82 -10.27 1.17 0.19
CA ILE A 82 -11.44 1.52 1.00
C ILE A 82 -12.58 0.55 0.75
N GLN A 83 -13.47 0.51 1.72
CA GLN A 83 -14.80 -0.02 1.56
C GLN A 83 -15.79 1.14 1.67
N ALA A 84 -16.55 1.39 0.60
CA ALA A 84 -17.61 2.38 0.60
C ALA A 84 -18.93 1.69 0.87
N VAL A 85 -19.61 2.09 1.92
CA VAL A 85 -20.86 1.49 2.39
C VAL A 85 -21.94 2.55 2.45
N SER A 86 -23.07 2.31 1.80
CA SER A 86 -24.27 3.13 1.86
C SER A 86 -25.45 2.21 2.14
N GLU A 87 -25.88 2.15 3.39
CA GLU A 87 -26.95 1.26 3.84
C GLU A 87 -27.83 1.96 4.87
N ALA A 88 -29.12 1.70 4.85
CA ALA A 88 -30.10 2.27 5.79
C ALA A 88 -30.01 3.81 5.93
N GLY A 89 -29.70 4.51 4.82
CA GLY A 89 -29.56 5.97 4.77
C GLY A 89 -28.29 6.52 5.40
N VAL A 90 -27.33 5.66 5.76
CA VAL A 90 -26.02 6.05 6.31
C VAL A 90 -24.92 5.70 5.31
N ARG A 91 -24.01 6.65 5.07
CA ARG A 91 -22.88 6.50 4.17
C ARG A 91 -21.57 6.53 4.95
N ARG A 92 -20.66 5.59 4.68
CA ARG A 92 -19.35 5.48 5.34
C ARG A 92 -18.26 5.08 4.35
N LEU A 93 -17.06 5.59 4.61
CA LEU A 93 -15.82 5.15 3.97
C LEU A 93 -14.91 4.55 5.03
N TYR A 94 -14.60 3.27 4.89
CA TYR A 94 -13.71 2.56 5.79
C TYR A 94 -12.38 2.26 5.11
N THR A 95 -11.28 2.40 5.85
CA THR A 95 -9.97 1.89 5.42
C THR A 95 -9.96 0.37 5.42
N ARG A 96 -8.88 -0.21 4.90
CA ARG A 96 -8.64 -1.66 4.92
C ARG A 96 -8.72 -2.29 6.33
N THR A 97 -8.48 -1.51 7.37
CA THR A 97 -8.51 -1.94 8.78
C THR A 97 -9.85 -1.65 9.48
N GLY A 98 -10.79 -1.06 8.76
CA GLY A 98 -12.11 -0.72 9.28
C GLY A 98 -12.17 0.63 10.02
N ASP A 99 -11.16 1.49 9.87
CA ASP A 99 -11.21 2.84 10.42
C ASP A 99 -12.09 3.73 9.54
N ASP A 100 -13.03 4.47 10.14
CA ASP A 100 -13.92 5.39 9.42
C ASP A 100 -13.18 6.68 9.06
N ILE A 101 -13.01 6.91 7.76
CA ILE A 101 -12.37 8.10 7.18
C ILE A 101 -13.35 9.01 6.44
N SER A 102 -14.64 8.82 6.61
CA SER A 102 -15.71 9.59 5.94
C SER A 102 -15.54 11.10 6.09
N HIS A 103 -15.12 11.56 7.27
CA HIS A 103 -14.90 12.97 7.58
C HIS A 103 -13.77 13.62 6.77
N THR A 104 -12.83 12.82 6.26
CA THR A 104 -11.70 13.27 5.44
C THR A 104 -12.07 13.39 3.96
N PHE A 105 -13.13 12.69 3.55
CA PHE A 105 -13.60 12.64 2.15
C PHE A 105 -15.11 12.94 2.04
N PRO A 106 -15.59 14.08 2.60
CA PRO A 106 -17.04 14.38 2.63
C PRO A 106 -17.65 14.56 1.24
N ASP A 107 -16.87 15.00 0.26
CA ASP A 107 -17.26 15.13 -1.14
C ASP A 107 -17.48 13.77 -1.82
N VAL A 108 -16.66 12.77 -1.51
CA VAL A 108 -16.84 11.38 -2.00
C VAL A 108 -18.08 10.77 -1.34
N VAL A 109 -18.22 10.92 -0.02
CA VAL A 109 -19.39 10.41 0.73
C VAL A 109 -20.69 11.03 0.22
N ALA A 110 -20.69 12.34 -0.08
CA ALA A 110 -21.87 13.02 -0.62
C ALA A 110 -22.27 12.48 -2.01
N ALA A 111 -21.30 12.06 -2.82
CA ALA A 111 -21.50 11.54 -4.16
C ALA A 111 -21.82 10.03 -4.21
N MET A 112 -21.95 9.34 -3.07
CA MET A 112 -22.34 7.91 -3.04
C MET A 112 -23.88 7.80 -3.23
N GLU A 113 -24.31 7.61 -4.47
CA GLU A 113 -25.73 7.56 -4.86
C GLU A 113 -26.23 6.12 -5.04
N PHE A 114 -25.80 5.20 -4.17
CA PHE A 114 -26.14 3.80 -4.21
C PHE A 114 -26.62 3.27 -2.85
N ASP A 115 -27.25 2.10 -2.84
CA ASP A 115 -27.52 1.29 -1.65
C ASP A 115 -26.75 -0.03 -1.74
N GLY A 116 -25.88 -0.28 -0.77
CA GLY A 116 -24.99 -1.45 -0.76
C GLY A 116 -23.56 -1.16 -0.30
N ALA A 117 -22.63 -2.02 -0.69
CA ALA A 117 -21.22 -1.91 -0.32
C ALA A 117 -20.28 -2.34 -1.45
N ILE A 118 -19.28 -1.52 -1.72
CA ILE A 118 -18.21 -1.77 -2.69
C ILE A 118 -16.83 -1.76 -2.04
N ASP A 119 -15.92 -2.56 -2.59
CA ASP A 119 -14.50 -2.54 -2.30
C ASP A 119 -13.78 -1.86 -3.46
N GLY A 120 -12.92 -0.89 -3.18
CA GLY A 120 -12.29 -0.07 -4.21
C GLY A 120 -11.00 0.59 -3.73
N GLU A 121 -10.34 1.26 -4.67
CA GLU A 121 -9.18 2.10 -4.38
C GLU A 121 -9.61 3.56 -4.39
N LEU A 122 -9.34 4.28 -3.32
CA LEU A 122 -9.54 5.71 -3.22
C LEU A 122 -8.32 6.41 -3.85
N LEU A 123 -8.59 7.24 -4.83
CA LEU A 123 -7.61 7.91 -5.68
C LEU A 123 -7.94 9.41 -5.79
N VAL A 124 -7.03 10.19 -6.36
CA VAL A 124 -7.25 11.59 -6.74
C VAL A 124 -7.19 11.70 -8.26
N ARG A 125 -8.06 12.50 -8.88
CA ARG A 125 -7.98 12.81 -10.32
C ARG A 125 -6.91 13.88 -10.54
N ASP A 126 -6.13 13.73 -11.60
CA ASP A 126 -5.27 14.80 -12.13
C ASP A 126 -6.06 15.80 -12.99
N GLY A 127 -5.35 16.80 -13.51
CA GLY A 127 -5.97 17.84 -14.35
C GLY A 127 -6.54 17.34 -15.67
N ASP A 128 -6.09 16.19 -16.16
CA ASP A 128 -6.50 15.58 -17.43
C ASP A 128 -7.55 14.46 -17.22
N GLY A 129 -8.00 14.25 -16.00
CA GLY A 129 -8.98 13.21 -15.62
C GLY A 129 -8.38 11.83 -15.37
N GLY A 130 -7.06 11.70 -15.42
CA GLY A 130 -6.32 10.50 -15.04
C GLY A 130 -6.19 10.34 -13.52
N VAL A 131 -5.23 9.52 -13.08
CA VAL A 131 -4.93 9.28 -11.67
C VAL A 131 -3.71 10.12 -11.27
N ALA A 132 -3.87 10.96 -10.24
CA ALA A 132 -2.80 11.74 -9.65
C ALA A 132 -1.86 10.88 -8.77
N PRO A 133 -0.64 11.35 -8.47
CA PRO A 133 0.27 10.68 -7.56
C PRO A 133 -0.34 10.49 -6.16
N PHE A 134 0.05 9.41 -5.47
CA PHE A 134 -0.38 9.15 -4.09
C PHE A 134 -0.06 10.30 -3.12
N SER A 135 0.99 11.10 -3.40
CA SER A 135 1.31 12.31 -2.61
C SER A 135 0.16 13.30 -2.54
N ASP A 136 -0.67 13.39 -3.58
CA ASP A 136 -1.82 14.29 -3.64
C ASP A 136 -2.96 13.77 -2.75
N LEU A 137 -3.19 12.46 -2.76
CA LEU A 137 -4.12 11.84 -1.84
C LEU A 137 -3.68 12.04 -0.37
N GLN A 138 -2.36 11.98 -0.09
CA GLN A 138 -1.81 12.24 1.24
C GLN A 138 -2.09 13.66 1.75
N GLN A 139 -2.30 14.65 0.88
CA GLN A 139 -2.65 16.01 1.31
C GLN A 139 -4.00 16.08 2.03
N ARG A 140 -4.87 15.11 1.80
CA ARG A 140 -6.17 14.99 2.46
C ARG A 140 -6.17 14.09 3.69
N LEU A 141 -5.27 13.14 3.76
CA LEU A 141 -5.19 12.16 4.86
C LEU A 141 -4.88 12.80 6.22
N ASN A 142 -5.38 12.17 7.27
CA ASN A 142 -5.14 12.56 8.68
C ASN A 142 -5.58 14.00 9.04
N ARG A 143 -6.45 14.61 8.23
CA ARG A 143 -7.02 15.91 8.54
C ARG A 143 -8.32 15.76 9.30
N LYS A 144 -8.49 16.55 10.35
CA LYS A 144 -9.76 16.60 11.09
C LYS A 144 -10.88 17.26 10.27
N THR A 145 -10.53 18.21 9.43
CA THR A 145 -11.44 18.92 8.51
C THR A 145 -10.76 19.16 7.18
N VAL A 146 -11.51 19.09 6.09
CA VAL A 146 -11.04 19.34 4.73
C VAL A 146 -11.78 20.55 4.16
N SER A 147 -11.06 21.55 3.70
CA SER A 147 -11.63 22.76 3.11
C SER A 147 -12.13 22.52 1.68
N LYS A 148 -13.06 23.36 1.20
CA LYS A 148 -13.54 23.33 -0.18
C LYS A 148 -12.38 23.41 -1.18
N LYS A 149 -11.41 24.32 -0.96
CA LYS A 149 -10.21 24.44 -1.79
C LYS A 149 -9.42 23.13 -1.86
N GLN A 150 -9.27 22.40 -0.77
CA GLN A 150 -8.57 21.11 -0.77
C GLN A 150 -9.32 20.03 -1.55
N MET A 151 -10.65 20.02 -1.47
CA MET A 151 -11.47 19.10 -2.26
C MET A 151 -11.39 19.39 -3.76
N GLU A 152 -11.32 20.66 -4.14
CA GLU A 152 -11.15 21.11 -5.52
C GLU A 152 -9.73 20.86 -6.05
N THR A 153 -8.70 21.09 -5.22
CA THR A 153 -7.30 20.87 -5.61
C THR A 153 -6.94 19.38 -5.71
N TYR A 154 -7.53 18.55 -4.85
CA TYR A 154 -7.29 17.11 -4.79
C TYR A 154 -8.63 16.36 -4.89
N PRO A 155 -9.27 16.36 -6.07
CA PRO A 155 -10.59 15.76 -6.26
C PRO A 155 -10.52 14.24 -6.15
N ALA A 156 -10.96 13.72 -5.01
CA ALA A 156 -10.93 12.28 -4.74
C ALA A 156 -12.10 11.56 -5.40
N PHE A 157 -11.85 10.30 -5.78
CA PHE A 157 -12.84 9.38 -6.35
C PHE A 157 -12.53 7.94 -5.95
N ILE A 158 -13.47 7.04 -6.15
CA ILE A 158 -13.35 5.61 -5.86
C ILE A 158 -13.26 4.85 -7.18
N ARG A 159 -12.25 4.01 -7.35
CA ARG A 159 -12.17 3.02 -8.41
C ARG A 159 -12.57 1.67 -7.85
N ALA A 160 -13.84 1.29 -8.08
CA ALA A 160 -14.42 0.06 -7.56
C ALA A 160 -13.90 -1.17 -8.29
N TYR A 161 -13.57 -2.23 -7.57
CA TYR A 161 -13.10 -3.49 -8.14
C TYR A 161 -13.81 -4.74 -7.58
N ASP A 162 -14.68 -4.59 -6.58
CA ASP A 162 -15.56 -5.67 -6.13
C ASP A 162 -16.86 -5.13 -5.53
N LEU A 163 -17.94 -5.89 -5.66
CA LEU A 163 -19.24 -5.63 -5.08
C LEU A 163 -19.47 -6.61 -3.93
N LEU A 164 -19.77 -6.08 -2.75
CA LEU A 164 -19.97 -6.87 -1.55
C LEU A 164 -21.45 -7.01 -1.19
N VAL A 165 -22.20 -5.92 -1.38
CA VAL A 165 -23.64 -5.87 -1.15
C VAL A 165 -24.30 -5.09 -2.28
N ASP A 166 -25.36 -5.66 -2.86
CA ASP A 166 -26.14 -5.13 -3.96
C ASP A 166 -27.56 -4.88 -3.45
N GLY A 167 -27.91 -3.63 -3.12
CA GLY A 167 -29.12 -3.32 -2.37
C GLY A 167 -29.13 -4.02 -1.00
N ALA A 168 -30.05 -4.94 -0.79
CA ALA A 168 -30.16 -5.73 0.42
C ALA A 168 -29.44 -7.10 0.33
N GLU A 169 -28.90 -7.48 -0.82
CA GLU A 169 -28.31 -8.79 -1.03
C GLU A 169 -26.81 -8.78 -0.74
N ASP A 170 -26.36 -9.58 0.22
CA ASP A 170 -24.93 -9.87 0.42
C ASP A 170 -24.45 -10.84 -0.68
N VAL A 171 -23.65 -10.32 -1.62
CA VAL A 171 -23.17 -11.07 -2.78
C VAL A 171 -21.77 -11.64 -2.60
N ARG A 172 -21.13 -11.47 -1.44
CA ARG A 172 -19.76 -11.94 -1.17
C ARG A 172 -19.57 -13.44 -1.43
N ARG A 173 -20.58 -14.25 -1.21
CA ARG A 173 -20.52 -15.73 -1.45
C ARG A 173 -20.63 -16.13 -2.92
N LYS A 174 -21.02 -15.20 -3.79
CA LYS A 174 -21.11 -15.46 -5.23
C LYS A 174 -19.72 -15.45 -5.87
N PRO A 175 -19.54 -16.15 -7.01
CA PRO A 175 -18.28 -16.10 -7.75
C PRO A 175 -17.98 -14.67 -8.24
N LEU A 176 -16.69 -14.33 -8.38
CA LEU A 176 -16.24 -13.02 -8.87
C LEU A 176 -16.87 -12.68 -10.22
N SER A 177 -17.02 -13.65 -11.11
CA SER A 177 -17.66 -13.48 -12.43
C SER A 177 -19.09 -12.94 -12.34
N GLU A 178 -19.86 -13.30 -11.31
CA GLU A 178 -21.19 -12.76 -11.07
C GLU A 178 -21.12 -11.39 -10.38
N ARG A 179 -20.28 -11.25 -9.36
CA ARG A 179 -20.09 -9.97 -8.66
C ARG A 179 -19.59 -8.87 -9.61
N ARG A 180 -18.70 -9.20 -10.55
CA ARG A 180 -18.18 -8.27 -11.55
C ARG A 180 -19.28 -7.77 -12.50
N LYS A 181 -20.11 -8.66 -13.03
CA LYS A 181 -21.25 -8.28 -13.89
C LYS A 181 -22.25 -7.36 -13.16
N ARG A 182 -22.44 -7.59 -11.87
CA ARG A 182 -23.30 -6.73 -11.05
C ARG A 182 -22.60 -5.39 -10.76
N LEU A 183 -21.30 -5.40 -10.46
CA LEU A 183 -20.52 -4.19 -10.24
C LEU A 183 -20.56 -3.23 -11.42
N GLU A 184 -20.47 -3.74 -12.65
CA GLU A 184 -20.54 -2.94 -13.88
C GLU A 184 -21.86 -2.17 -14.00
N ARG A 185 -22.98 -2.80 -13.65
CA ARG A 185 -24.30 -2.14 -13.60
C ARG A 185 -24.41 -1.19 -12.42
N PHE A 186 -23.95 -1.63 -11.26
CA PHE A 186 -24.00 -0.87 -10.03
C PHE A 186 -23.23 0.46 -10.13
N VAL A 187 -22.01 0.44 -10.68
CA VAL A 187 -21.18 1.64 -10.83
C VAL A 187 -21.77 2.64 -11.81
N ALA A 188 -22.47 2.19 -12.84
CA ALA A 188 -23.12 3.09 -13.80
C ALA A 188 -24.14 4.04 -13.17
N GLU A 189 -24.67 3.70 -11.99
CA GLU A 189 -25.66 4.47 -11.23
C GLU A 189 -25.14 4.96 -9.88
N ALA A 190 -23.87 4.68 -9.55
CA ALA A 190 -23.33 4.90 -8.20
C ALA A 190 -22.91 6.35 -7.88
N GLY A 191 -22.90 7.23 -8.89
CA GLY A 191 -22.50 8.63 -8.75
C GLY A 191 -21.21 8.98 -9.49
N GLU A 192 -21.00 10.28 -9.72
CA GLU A 192 -19.91 10.79 -10.59
C GLU A 192 -18.49 10.57 -10.08
N ARG A 193 -18.34 10.28 -8.78
CA ARG A 193 -17.04 10.05 -8.12
C ARG A 193 -16.73 8.57 -7.94
N ILE A 194 -17.42 7.71 -8.64
CA ILE A 194 -17.19 6.27 -8.58
C ILE A 194 -17.02 5.77 -10.01
N ASP A 195 -15.88 5.19 -10.29
CA ASP A 195 -15.63 4.48 -11.54
C ASP A 195 -15.28 3.01 -11.28
N ILE A 196 -15.12 2.24 -12.35
CA ILE A 196 -14.82 0.82 -12.26
C ILE A 196 -13.36 0.55 -12.64
N SER A 197 -12.70 -0.34 -11.90
CA SER A 197 -11.39 -0.86 -12.28
C SER A 197 -11.51 -1.64 -13.59
N GLU A 198 -10.80 -1.20 -14.62
CA GLU A 198 -10.82 -1.84 -15.93
C GLU A 198 -10.13 -3.21 -15.88
N LEU A 199 -10.70 -4.17 -16.62
CA LEU A 199 -10.07 -5.45 -16.83
C LEU A 199 -8.97 -5.34 -17.88
N VAL A 200 -7.81 -5.87 -17.57
CA VAL A 200 -6.72 -6.05 -18.53
C VAL A 200 -6.96 -7.36 -19.29
N ALA A 201 -6.92 -7.31 -20.61
CA ALA A 201 -7.06 -8.52 -21.42
C ALA A 201 -5.94 -9.52 -21.08
N VAL A 202 -6.34 -10.74 -20.77
CA VAL A 202 -5.43 -11.83 -20.43
C VAL A 202 -5.45 -12.85 -21.56
N THR A 203 -4.36 -12.94 -22.32
CA THR A 203 -4.15 -14.01 -23.29
C THR A 203 -3.16 -15.04 -22.77
N ASP A 204 -2.07 -14.56 -22.17
CA ASP A 204 -1.04 -15.36 -21.53
C ASP A 204 -0.31 -14.53 -20.45
N PHE A 205 0.46 -15.20 -19.60
CA PHE A 205 1.20 -14.52 -18.52
C PHE A 205 2.43 -13.75 -19.01
N ASP A 206 3.00 -14.06 -20.17
CA ASP A 206 4.18 -13.35 -20.70
C ASP A 206 3.77 -11.93 -21.14
N GLN A 207 2.59 -11.78 -21.76
CA GLN A 207 2.03 -10.47 -22.08
C GLN A 207 1.69 -9.66 -20.81
N LEU A 208 1.11 -10.31 -19.81
CA LEU A 208 0.84 -9.66 -18.53
C LEU A 208 2.12 -9.23 -17.81
N GLU A 209 3.20 -10.02 -17.92
CA GLU A 209 4.50 -9.65 -17.36
C GLU A 209 5.06 -8.39 -18.03
N ALA A 210 4.99 -8.29 -19.34
CA ALA A 210 5.40 -7.10 -20.07
C ALA A 210 4.59 -5.86 -19.64
N LEU A 211 3.26 -5.98 -19.51
CA LEU A 211 2.39 -4.92 -19.02
C LEU A 211 2.68 -4.56 -17.56
N ARG A 212 2.97 -5.54 -16.70
CA ARG A 212 3.35 -5.34 -15.32
C ARG A 212 4.66 -4.55 -15.19
N ALA A 213 5.64 -4.90 -16.02
CA ALA A 213 6.97 -4.28 -16.00
C ALA A 213 6.90 -2.81 -16.44
N ASP A 214 6.08 -2.49 -17.44
CA ASP A 214 5.89 -1.12 -17.94
C ASP A 214 4.40 -0.78 -18.11
N PRO A 215 3.66 -0.56 -17.01
CA PRO A 215 2.23 -0.25 -17.10
C PRO A 215 2.00 1.05 -17.87
N PRO A 216 0.94 1.13 -18.70
CA PRO A 216 0.59 2.37 -19.42
C PRO A 216 0.13 3.49 -18.47
N HIS A 217 -0.20 3.16 -17.25
CA HIS A 217 -0.64 4.10 -16.22
C HIS A 217 0.50 4.38 -15.23
N ALA A 218 0.87 5.66 -15.09
CA ALA A 218 2.00 6.10 -14.26
C ALA A 218 1.91 5.63 -12.79
N HIS A 219 0.69 5.55 -12.26
CA HIS A 219 0.44 5.25 -10.85
C HIS A 219 -0.13 3.84 -10.63
N ALA A 220 0.05 2.93 -11.59
CA ALA A 220 -0.17 1.50 -11.39
C ALA A 220 1.12 0.85 -10.85
N GLU A 221 1.00 0.13 -9.72
CA GLU A 221 2.12 -0.58 -9.07
C GLU A 221 2.35 -1.99 -9.64
N GLY A 222 1.55 -2.42 -10.62
CA GLY A 222 1.53 -3.76 -11.19
C GLY A 222 0.11 -4.24 -11.47
N LEU A 223 -0.12 -5.51 -11.28
CA LEU A 223 -1.39 -6.19 -11.55
C LEU A 223 -1.97 -6.87 -10.30
N MET A 224 -3.29 -7.01 -10.31
CA MET A 224 -4.05 -7.91 -9.44
C MET A 224 -4.60 -9.03 -10.31
N LEU A 225 -4.39 -10.29 -9.90
CA LEU A 225 -5.02 -11.45 -10.50
C LEU A 225 -6.08 -11.97 -9.55
N LYS A 226 -7.31 -12.12 -10.02
CA LYS A 226 -8.45 -12.54 -9.22
C LYS A 226 -9.16 -13.69 -9.91
N ARG A 227 -9.31 -14.82 -9.23
CA ARG A 227 -9.91 -16.02 -9.81
C ARG A 227 -11.41 -15.84 -10.03
N TRP A 228 -11.89 -16.12 -11.23
CA TRP A 228 -13.26 -15.88 -11.67
C TRP A 228 -14.33 -16.59 -10.84
N ASP A 229 -14.04 -17.81 -10.38
CA ASP A 229 -14.96 -18.62 -9.57
C ASP A 229 -14.89 -18.33 -8.07
N SER A 230 -14.02 -17.41 -7.62
CA SER A 230 -13.78 -17.16 -6.21
C SER A 230 -14.91 -16.37 -5.54
N ALA A 231 -15.33 -16.85 -4.36
CA ALA A 231 -16.08 -16.05 -3.41
C ALA A 231 -15.18 -14.98 -2.78
N TYR A 232 -15.77 -13.91 -2.26
CA TYR A 232 -15.07 -12.90 -1.46
C TYR A 232 -14.95 -13.40 -0.01
N THR A 233 -13.81 -13.96 0.32
CA THR A 233 -13.55 -14.57 1.63
C THR A 233 -12.61 -13.68 2.44
N PRO A 234 -13.00 -13.25 3.65
CA PRO A 234 -12.14 -12.45 4.52
C PRO A 234 -10.78 -13.07 4.80
N GLY A 235 -9.79 -12.24 5.11
CA GLY A 235 -8.44 -12.69 5.38
C GLY A 235 -7.61 -12.90 4.11
N ARG A 236 -6.68 -13.86 4.14
CA ARG A 236 -5.75 -14.12 3.03
C ARG A 236 -5.81 -15.58 2.58
N PRO A 237 -6.89 -16.03 1.93
CA PRO A 237 -6.95 -17.37 1.37
C PRO A 237 -5.88 -17.54 0.28
N LYS A 238 -5.30 -18.74 0.18
CA LYS A 238 -4.33 -19.06 -0.86
C LYS A 238 -5.06 -19.40 -2.16
N GLY A 239 -4.59 -18.81 -3.27
CA GLY A 239 -5.03 -19.13 -4.62
C GLY A 239 -6.04 -18.18 -5.26
N PRO A 240 -7.10 -17.67 -4.56
CA PRO A 240 -8.09 -16.83 -5.22
C PRO A 240 -7.57 -15.49 -5.73
N TRP A 241 -6.77 -14.78 -4.93
CA TRP A 241 -6.28 -13.44 -5.27
C TRP A 241 -4.78 -13.35 -5.14
N PHE A 242 -4.13 -12.81 -6.19
CA PHE A 242 -2.71 -12.50 -6.21
C PHE A 242 -2.49 -11.02 -6.53
N LYS A 243 -1.44 -10.46 -5.94
CA LYS A 243 -0.85 -9.19 -6.30
C LYS A 243 0.50 -9.44 -6.98
N TRP A 244 0.64 -8.95 -8.18
CA TRP A 244 1.83 -9.08 -8.98
C TRP A 244 2.42 -7.69 -9.22
N LYS A 245 3.21 -7.25 -8.27
CA LYS A 245 3.84 -5.93 -8.34
C LYS A 245 4.94 -5.90 -9.40
N ARG A 246 5.14 -4.72 -10.00
CA ARG A 246 6.35 -4.48 -10.80
C ARG A 246 7.59 -4.64 -9.92
N ASP A 247 8.72 -4.92 -10.55
CA ASP A 247 9.98 -5.01 -9.84
C ASP A 247 10.35 -3.64 -9.25
N PRO A 248 10.94 -3.59 -8.06
CA PRO A 248 11.37 -2.35 -7.46
C PRO A 248 12.51 -1.74 -8.28
N PHE A 249 12.63 -0.43 -8.24
CA PHE A 249 13.82 0.24 -8.71
C PHE A 249 14.99 -0.06 -7.77
N LEU A 250 16.19 -0.15 -8.31
CA LEU A 250 17.40 -0.41 -7.55
C LEU A 250 18.35 0.79 -7.67
N VAL A 251 19.07 1.07 -6.59
CA VAL A 251 20.15 2.06 -6.55
C VAL A 251 21.22 1.58 -5.59
N ASP A 252 22.47 1.73 -5.97
CA ASP A 252 23.60 1.52 -5.09
C ASP A 252 23.93 2.81 -4.34
N ALA A 253 23.71 2.81 -3.03
CA ALA A 253 23.89 3.99 -2.18
C ALA A 253 24.86 3.70 -1.03
N VAL A 254 25.58 4.70 -0.58
CA VAL A 254 26.55 4.56 0.51
C VAL A 254 25.86 4.79 1.85
N MET A 255 26.09 3.93 2.84
CA MET A 255 25.65 4.13 4.22
C MET A 255 26.31 5.36 4.82
N MET A 256 25.52 6.35 5.26
CA MET A 256 26.00 7.59 5.85
C MET A 256 25.80 7.62 7.37
N TYR A 257 24.62 7.22 7.82
CA TYR A 257 24.24 7.24 9.23
C TYR A 257 23.51 5.95 9.61
N ALA A 258 23.64 5.61 10.89
CA ALA A 258 22.91 4.50 11.49
C ALA A 258 22.29 4.90 12.83
N GLN A 259 21.12 4.37 13.12
CA GLN A 259 20.41 4.55 14.37
C GLN A 259 19.99 3.20 14.94
N ARG A 260 19.87 3.10 16.26
CA ARG A 260 19.34 1.89 16.90
C ARG A 260 17.89 1.66 16.52
N GLY A 261 17.56 0.40 16.32
CA GLY A 261 16.19 -0.03 16.04
C GLY A 261 15.28 0.07 17.29
N HIS A 262 14.04 -0.34 17.10
CA HIS A 262 13.01 -0.35 18.14
C HIS A 262 12.62 -1.78 18.53
N GLY A 263 12.04 -1.97 19.71
CA GLY A 263 11.56 -3.25 20.18
C GLY A 263 12.68 -4.31 20.25
N LYS A 264 12.51 -5.45 19.60
CA LYS A 264 13.48 -6.56 19.60
C LYS A 264 14.84 -6.19 19.00
N ARG A 265 14.92 -5.13 18.19
CA ARG A 265 16.16 -4.65 17.55
C ARG A 265 16.80 -3.45 18.25
N SER A 266 16.36 -3.08 19.45
CA SER A 266 16.85 -1.90 20.20
C SER A 266 18.33 -1.99 20.59
N SER A 267 18.91 -3.19 20.62
CA SER A 267 20.35 -3.40 20.91
C SER A 267 21.25 -3.30 19.67
N PHE A 268 20.66 -3.29 18.44
CA PHE A 268 21.38 -3.24 17.19
C PHE A 268 21.16 -1.91 16.48
N TYR A 269 22.14 -1.47 15.70
CA TYR A 269 21.95 -0.44 14.69
C TYR A 269 21.24 -1.10 13.49
N SER A 270 19.99 -0.75 13.24
CA SER A 270 19.14 -1.37 12.22
C SER A 270 18.32 -0.38 11.38
N ASP A 271 18.52 0.91 11.59
CA ASP A 271 17.94 1.99 10.81
C ASP A 271 19.09 2.75 10.14
N TYR A 272 19.18 2.66 8.80
CA TYR A 272 20.30 3.17 8.02
C TYR A 272 19.85 4.30 7.11
N THR A 273 20.50 5.47 7.22
CA THR A 273 20.40 6.55 6.23
C THR A 273 21.51 6.35 5.21
N PHE A 274 21.16 6.40 3.95
CA PHE A 274 22.07 6.21 2.83
C PHE A 274 21.95 7.36 1.84
N GLY A 275 23.00 7.57 1.07
CA GLY A 275 23.10 8.65 0.09
C GLY A 275 23.80 8.22 -1.18
N VAL A 276 23.64 9.04 -2.21
CA VAL A 276 24.29 8.92 -3.51
C VAL A 276 25.23 10.10 -3.73
N TRP A 277 26.15 9.95 -4.66
CA TRP A 277 27.12 10.99 -4.98
C TRP A 277 26.49 12.13 -5.77
N ARG A 278 26.88 13.36 -5.46
CA ARG A 278 26.57 14.58 -6.20
C ARG A 278 27.84 15.39 -6.39
N GLU A 279 28.06 15.96 -7.57
CA GLU A 279 29.11 16.96 -7.75
C GLU A 279 28.71 18.27 -7.08
N GLY A 280 29.54 18.76 -6.21
CA GLY A 280 29.45 20.05 -5.54
C GLY A 280 30.62 20.96 -5.92
N GLU A 281 30.59 22.22 -5.49
CA GLU A 281 31.64 23.21 -5.74
C GLU A 281 33.02 22.77 -5.19
N ALA A 282 33.03 22.04 -4.09
CA ALA A 282 34.24 21.51 -3.44
C ALA A 282 34.59 20.06 -3.84
N GLY A 283 33.95 19.52 -4.88
CA GLY A 283 34.08 18.13 -5.32
C GLY A 283 32.87 17.27 -4.93
N ALA A 284 32.98 15.95 -5.14
CA ALA A 284 31.87 15.05 -4.90
C ALA A 284 31.48 14.93 -3.42
N GLU A 285 30.22 15.13 -3.12
CA GLU A 285 29.61 14.96 -1.80
C GLU A 285 28.53 13.87 -1.80
N LEU A 286 28.31 13.22 -0.64
CA LEU A 286 27.17 12.33 -0.45
C LEU A 286 25.94 13.15 -0.02
N VAL A 287 24.83 12.94 -0.73
CA VAL A 287 23.53 13.53 -0.40
C VAL A 287 22.54 12.44 0.01
N PRO A 288 21.87 12.57 1.16
CA PRO A 288 20.94 11.55 1.65
C PRO A 288 19.70 11.48 0.75
N VAL A 289 19.28 10.27 0.38
CA VAL A 289 18.11 10.01 -0.48
C VAL A 289 17.05 9.14 0.19
N GLY A 290 17.37 8.53 1.34
CA GLY A 290 16.40 7.69 2.03
C GLY A 290 16.94 7.04 3.31
N LYS A 291 16.03 6.27 3.95
CA LYS A 291 16.33 5.44 5.11
C LYS A 291 15.74 4.05 4.92
N ALA A 292 16.46 3.00 5.29
CA ALA A 292 15.97 1.62 5.30
C ALA A 292 16.18 0.98 6.67
N TYR A 293 15.22 0.18 7.12
CA TYR A 293 15.23 -0.50 8.43
C TYR A 293 14.86 -1.99 8.32
N PHE A 294 14.79 -2.54 7.10
CA PHE A 294 14.53 -3.94 6.81
C PHE A 294 15.15 -4.36 5.47
N GLY A 295 15.03 -5.65 5.12
CA GLY A 295 15.58 -6.21 3.89
C GLY A 295 16.93 -6.91 4.10
N PHE A 296 17.27 -7.26 5.34
CA PHE A 296 18.48 -7.99 5.71
C PHE A 296 18.15 -9.08 6.73
N THR A 297 18.92 -10.16 6.69
CA THR A 297 18.84 -11.28 7.62
C THR A 297 19.43 -10.91 8.99
N ASP A 298 19.17 -11.73 10.02
CA ASP A 298 19.76 -11.53 11.34
C ASP A 298 21.30 -11.69 11.34
N ALA A 299 21.85 -12.51 10.44
CA ALA A 299 23.30 -12.63 10.25
C ALA A 299 23.90 -11.37 9.63
N GLU A 300 23.25 -10.81 8.62
CA GLU A 300 23.64 -9.53 8.01
C GLU A 300 23.48 -8.37 8.98
N LEU A 301 22.41 -8.35 9.80
CA LEU A 301 22.20 -7.34 10.84
C LEU A 301 23.39 -7.30 11.81
N LYS A 302 23.90 -8.45 12.25
CA LYS A 302 25.08 -8.52 13.13
C LYS A 302 26.33 -7.97 12.46
N ARG A 303 26.53 -8.23 11.16
CA ARG A 303 27.66 -7.69 10.39
C ARG A 303 27.53 -6.18 10.20
N LEU A 304 26.33 -5.68 9.90
CA LEU A 304 26.04 -4.25 9.78
C LEU A 304 26.26 -3.52 11.11
N ASP A 305 25.75 -4.07 12.24
CA ASP A 305 25.95 -3.51 13.58
C ASP A 305 27.45 -3.42 13.93
N LYS A 306 28.21 -4.48 13.64
CA LYS A 306 29.66 -4.48 13.81
C LYS A 306 30.32 -3.40 12.95
N PHE A 307 29.98 -3.29 11.67
CA PHE A 307 30.52 -2.27 10.77
C PHE A 307 30.25 -0.86 11.28
N VAL A 308 29.04 -0.57 11.73
CA VAL A 308 28.67 0.74 12.32
C VAL A 308 29.51 1.04 13.55
N ARG A 309 29.70 0.08 14.46
CA ARG A 309 30.51 0.28 15.68
C ARG A 309 31.97 0.55 15.37
N ASP A 310 32.56 -0.21 14.44
CA ASP A 310 33.96 -0.14 14.09
C ASP A 310 34.29 1.14 13.29
N HIS A 311 33.31 1.69 12.56
CA HIS A 311 33.54 2.82 11.63
C HIS A 311 32.72 4.08 11.97
N THR A 312 32.20 4.21 13.19
CA THR A 312 31.57 5.44 13.66
C THR A 312 32.60 6.55 13.76
N VAL A 313 32.41 7.66 13.07
CA VAL A 313 33.28 8.83 13.04
C VAL A 313 32.72 9.99 13.89
N ASP A 314 31.38 10.05 14.09
CA ASP A 314 30.74 11.08 14.89
C ASP A 314 29.41 10.59 15.50
N ARG A 315 28.85 11.34 16.43
CA ARG A 315 27.62 10.97 17.17
C ARG A 315 26.72 12.18 17.35
N PHE A 316 25.49 12.05 16.86
CA PHE A 316 24.42 13.06 16.99
C PHE A 316 23.25 12.46 17.78
N GLY A 317 23.33 12.53 19.10
CA GLY A 317 22.36 11.85 19.96
C GLY A 317 22.30 10.33 19.70
N PRO A 318 21.14 9.76 19.30
CA PRO A 318 21.02 8.34 19.00
C PRO A 318 21.64 7.95 17.65
N VAL A 319 21.95 8.92 16.78
CA VAL A 319 22.48 8.69 15.43
C VAL A 319 24.01 8.56 15.46
N ARG A 320 24.56 7.65 14.68
CA ARG A 320 25.99 7.47 14.44
C ARG A 320 26.28 7.86 12.99
N ALA A 321 27.20 8.81 12.80
CA ALA A 321 27.80 9.03 11.50
C ALA A 321 28.83 7.92 11.24
N VAL A 322 28.70 7.27 10.11
CA VAL A 322 29.60 6.18 9.68
C VAL A 322 30.56 6.73 8.64
N LYS A 323 31.81 6.28 8.67
CA LYS A 323 32.80 6.69 7.68
C LYS A 323 32.29 6.37 6.27
N ALA A 324 32.13 7.43 5.46
CA ALA A 324 31.58 7.35 4.11
C ALA A 324 32.33 8.35 3.21
N GLN A 325 33.36 7.84 2.53
CA GLN A 325 34.26 8.58 1.63
C GLN A 325 34.36 7.81 0.31
N ARG A 326 34.92 8.41 -0.74
CA ARG A 326 35.06 7.74 -2.06
C ARG A 326 35.90 6.47 -2.00
N ASP A 327 36.92 6.49 -1.19
CA ASP A 327 37.89 5.38 -0.98
C ASP A 327 37.45 4.42 0.14
N PHE A 328 36.45 4.78 0.95
CA PHE A 328 35.96 3.95 2.04
C PHE A 328 34.49 4.21 2.40
N GLY A 329 33.70 3.16 2.41
CA GLY A 329 32.29 3.20 2.82
C GLY A 329 31.60 1.88 2.52
N LEU A 330 30.45 1.65 3.10
CA LEU A 330 29.65 0.47 2.83
C LEU A 330 28.53 0.82 1.83
N VAL A 331 28.55 0.13 0.70
CA VAL A 331 27.49 0.27 -0.32
C VAL A 331 26.35 -0.68 0.00
N LEU A 332 25.15 -0.14 -0.09
CA LEU A 332 23.89 -0.86 0.03
C LEU A 332 23.14 -0.74 -1.30
N GLU A 333 22.79 -1.87 -1.90
CA GLU A 333 21.83 -1.89 -2.99
C GLU A 333 20.44 -1.74 -2.38
N ILE A 334 19.79 -0.64 -2.68
CA ILE A 334 18.49 -0.25 -2.12
C ILE A 334 17.41 -0.49 -3.16
N ALA A 335 16.42 -1.29 -2.80
CA ALA A 335 15.19 -1.44 -3.57
C ALA A 335 14.13 -0.43 -3.07
N PHE A 336 13.42 0.23 -4.00
CA PHE A 336 12.36 1.18 -3.67
C PHE A 336 11.22 1.14 -4.70
N GLU A 337 10.02 1.55 -4.30
CA GLU A 337 8.81 1.44 -5.14
C GLU A 337 8.55 2.72 -5.96
N GLY A 338 9.09 3.85 -5.54
CA GLY A 338 8.88 5.13 -6.21
C GLY A 338 9.81 6.23 -5.72
N LEU A 339 9.85 7.32 -6.47
CA LEU A 339 10.67 8.49 -6.19
C LEU A 339 9.81 9.74 -6.30
N GLN A 340 10.03 10.72 -5.43
CA GLN A 340 9.31 11.98 -5.43
C GLN A 340 10.21 13.15 -5.03
N ARG A 341 9.86 14.36 -5.45
CA ARG A 341 10.52 15.58 -4.99
C ARG A 341 10.24 15.82 -3.52
N SER A 342 11.24 16.26 -2.78
CA SER A 342 11.12 16.51 -1.34
C SER A 342 11.94 17.72 -0.90
N PRO A 343 11.30 18.82 -0.48
CA PRO A 343 12.02 19.98 0.07
C PRO A 343 12.65 19.73 1.44
N ARG A 344 12.34 18.59 2.07
CA ARG A 344 12.88 18.23 3.39
C ARG A 344 14.25 17.53 3.31
N HIS A 345 14.62 17.02 2.14
CA HIS A 345 15.86 16.28 1.93
C HIS A 345 16.90 17.20 1.24
N LYS A 346 18.15 17.13 1.69
CA LYS A 346 19.25 17.85 1.06
C LYS A 346 19.45 17.49 -0.42
N SER A 347 19.09 16.27 -0.80
CA SER A 347 19.11 15.79 -2.18
C SER A 347 17.97 16.39 -3.04
N GLY A 348 16.91 16.93 -2.46
CA GLY A 348 15.69 17.28 -3.16
C GLY A 348 14.77 16.10 -3.50
N LEU A 349 15.17 14.87 -3.19
CA LEU A 349 14.48 13.64 -3.52
C LEU A 349 14.13 12.81 -2.27
N ALA A 350 13.05 12.04 -2.33
CA ALA A 350 12.66 11.06 -1.33
C ALA A 350 12.17 9.77 -1.98
N MET A 351 12.68 8.64 -1.52
CA MET A 351 12.26 7.30 -1.95
C MET A 351 11.02 6.84 -1.20
N ARG A 352 10.16 6.10 -1.87
CA ARG A 352 9.00 5.41 -1.28
C ARG A 352 9.35 3.96 -1.00
N PHE A 353 9.09 3.52 0.24
CA PHE A 353 9.34 2.16 0.73
C PHE A 353 10.75 1.62 0.46
N PRO A 354 11.82 2.40 0.74
CA PRO A 354 13.17 1.93 0.54
C PRO A 354 13.50 0.79 1.52
N ARG A 355 14.17 -0.24 0.98
CA ARG A 355 14.65 -1.39 1.75
C ARG A 355 16.00 -1.84 1.24
N VAL A 356 16.80 -2.42 2.11
CA VAL A 356 18.05 -3.06 1.69
C VAL A 356 17.70 -4.29 0.84
N HIS A 357 18.14 -4.31 -0.41
CA HIS A 357 18.00 -5.46 -1.29
C HIS A 357 19.21 -6.39 -1.13
N ARG A 358 20.40 -5.78 -1.15
CA ARG A 358 21.66 -6.49 -0.96
C ARG A 358 22.71 -5.58 -0.31
N ILE A 359 23.60 -6.17 0.50
CA ILE A 359 24.74 -5.47 1.07
C ILE A 359 25.94 -5.72 0.17
N ARG A 360 26.47 -4.66 -0.43
CA ARG A 360 27.53 -4.70 -1.43
C ARG A 360 28.90 -4.53 -0.77
N TRP A 361 29.34 -5.58 -0.04
CA TRP A 361 30.69 -5.64 0.52
C TRP A 361 31.80 -5.63 -0.54
N ASP A 362 31.44 -5.98 -1.76
CA ASP A 362 32.30 -6.09 -2.94
C ASP A 362 32.48 -4.76 -3.67
N LYS A 363 31.57 -3.80 -3.51
CA LYS A 363 31.53 -2.56 -4.31
C LYS A 363 32.24 -1.42 -3.61
N PRO A 364 33.24 -0.75 -4.25
CA PRO A 364 33.84 0.47 -3.71
C PRO A 364 32.81 1.59 -3.56
N ALA A 365 32.90 2.35 -2.47
CA ALA A 365 31.96 3.43 -2.19
C ALA A 365 31.94 4.53 -3.28
N GLY A 366 33.08 4.77 -3.94
CA GLY A 366 33.19 5.72 -5.04
C GLY A 366 32.46 5.32 -6.33
N GLU A 367 32.08 4.03 -6.44
CA GLU A 367 31.30 3.47 -7.56
C GLU A 367 29.80 3.40 -7.27
N ALA A 368 29.35 3.88 -6.11
CA ALA A 368 27.93 4.02 -5.85
C ALA A 368 27.29 5.03 -6.80
N ASP A 369 25.98 4.92 -6.94
CA ASP A 369 25.25 5.72 -7.92
C ASP A 369 25.29 7.23 -7.60
N ARG A 370 24.95 8.03 -8.61
CA ARG A 370 24.96 9.48 -8.55
C ARG A 370 23.53 10.00 -8.54
N ILE A 371 23.35 11.23 -8.04
CA ILE A 371 22.03 11.88 -7.93
C ILE A 371 21.36 12.01 -9.30
N GLU A 372 22.15 12.25 -10.36
CA GLU A 372 21.69 12.43 -11.73
C GLU A 372 20.95 11.18 -12.25
N ALA A 373 21.34 9.98 -11.83
CA ALA A 373 20.63 8.74 -12.18
C ALA A 373 19.20 8.71 -11.58
N LEU A 374 19.05 9.16 -10.33
CA LEU A 374 17.74 9.28 -9.70
C LEU A 374 16.90 10.42 -10.28
N GLU A 375 17.50 11.54 -10.65
CA GLU A 375 16.81 12.66 -11.31
C GLU A 375 16.30 12.25 -12.70
N THR A 376 17.09 11.50 -13.46
CA THR A 376 16.68 10.94 -14.75
C THR A 376 15.51 9.98 -14.56
N LEU A 377 15.62 9.06 -13.60
CA LEU A 377 14.54 8.11 -13.26
C LEU A 377 13.26 8.85 -12.85
N LEU A 378 13.39 9.92 -12.04
CA LEU A 378 12.24 10.74 -11.65
C LEU A 378 11.57 11.37 -12.87
N ALA A 379 12.35 11.99 -13.75
CA ALA A 379 11.83 12.66 -14.94
C ALA A 379 11.16 11.67 -15.91
N GLU A 380 11.77 10.51 -16.16
CA GLU A 380 11.27 9.53 -17.13
C GLU A 380 10.06 8.75 -16.63
N ARG A 381 10.01 8.42 -15.34
CA ARG A 381 9.03 7.47 -14.78
C ARG A 381 7.95 8.11 -13.92
N PHE A 382 8.21 9.26 -13.33
CA PHE A 382 7.31 9.87 -12.36
C PHE A 382 6.86 11.28 -12.75
N ASP A 383 7.71 12.10 -13.37
CA ASP A 383 7.34 13.45 -13.84
C ASP A 383 6.80 13.43 -15.28
N ALA A 384 7.38 12.65 -16.21
CA ALA A 384 7.02 12.66 -17.62
C ALA A 384 5.67 11.99 -17.94
N ARG A 385 5.15 11.15 -17.06
CA ARG A 385 3.86 10.49 -17.24
C ARG A 385 2.66 11.33 -16.78
N ALA A 386 2.90 12.44 -16.10
CA ALA A 386 1.88 13.45 -15.79
C ALA A 386 1.55 14.37 -17.00
N THR A 387 2.25 14.18 -18.13
CA THR A 387 2.14 15.06 -19.32
C THR A 387 1.72 14.30 -20.60
N ARG A 388 1.24 13.04 -20.47
CA ARG A 388 0.69 12.29 -21.62
C ARG A 388 -0.73 11.87 -21.41
#